data_27ff3b27cb6eefd4f5b9922a5716991c
#
_entry.id   27ff3b27cb6eefd4f5b9922a5716991c
#
_cell.length_a   1.000
_cell.length_b   1.000
_cell.length_c   1.000
_cell.angle_alpha   90.00
_cell.angle_beta   90.00
_cell.angle_gamma   90.00
#
_symmetry.space_group_name_H-M   'P 1'
#
loop_
_entity.id
_entity.type
_entity.pdbx_description
1 polymer ?
#
loop_
_entity_poly.entity_id
_entity_poly.type
_entity_poly.pdbx_seq_one_letter_code
_entity_poly.pdbx_strand_id
1 'polypeptide(L)'
;MRMAGLLEVCADSVCSAVNAARGGADRIELCSALPLGGLSPDEDLFCMVRERIDIPVRVLLRPRAGDFLYDEDEFELLCRQASRFAGLGADGIVIGMLNPDGTLDAERMSAL
;
A
#
# COMPACT_ATOMS: atom_id res chain seq x y z
N MET A 1 -14.50 25.05 4.10
CA MET A 1 -13.60 24.92 5.26
C MET A 1 -13.26 23.45 5.46
N ARG A 2 -11.99 23.17 5.59
CA ARG A 2 -11.51 21.79 5.76
C ARG A 2 -11.68 21.33 7.21
N MET A 3 -12.24 20.15 7.39
CA MET A 3 -12.32 19.52 8.70
C MET A 3 -10.93 19.06 9.16
N ALA A 4 -10.72 19.00 10.48
CA ALA A 4 -9.52 18.37 11.01
C ALA A 4 -9.51 16.90 10.68
N GLY A 5 -8.35 16.37 10.28
CA GLY A 5 -8.17 14.99 9.90
C GLY A 5 -7.39 14.85 8.61
N LEU A 6 -7.08 13.61 8.25
CA LEU A 6 -6.34 13.29 7.04
C LEU A 6 -7.27 12.63 6.02
N LEU A 7 -7.17 13.08 4.78
CA LEU A 7 -7.81 12.41 3.66
C LEU A 7 -6.77 11.56 2.94
N GLU A 8 -6.93 10.24 3.01
CA GLU A 8 -6.13 9.30 2.27
C GLU A 8 -6.94 8.77 1.11
N VAL A 9 -6.37 8.77 -0.08
CA VAL A 9 -7.04 8.31 -1.30
C VAL A 9 -6.30 7.10 -1.85
N CYS A 10 -7.04 6.02 -2.12
CA CYS A 10 -6.51 4.84 -2.80
C CYS A 10 -6.40 5.13 -4.30
N ALA A 11 -5.25 4.86 -4.89
CA ALA A 11 -5.01 5.08 -6.30
C ALA A 11 -4.24 3.90 -6.89
N ASP A 12 -4.57 3.53 -8.12
CA ASP A 12 -3.92 2.44 -8.84
C ASP A 12 -3.35 2.85 -10.19
N SER A 13 -3.22 4.15 -10.42
CA SER A 13 -2.60 4.69 -11.63
C SER A 13 -1.93 6.02 -11.33
N VAL A 14 -1.03 6.43 -12.22
CA VAL A 14 -0.41 7.76 -12.12
C VAL A 14 -1.47 8.84 -12.21
N CYS A 15 -2.39 8.72 -13.15
CA CYS A 15 -3.47 9.69 -13.34
C CYS A 15 -4.32 9.85 -12.08
N SER A 16 -4.75 8.75 -11.47
CA SER A 16 -5.55 8.79 -10.25
C SER A 16 -4.80 9.42 -9.08
N ALA A 17 -3.52 9.09 -8.93
CA ALA A 17 -2.69 9.64 -7.87
C ALA A 17 -2.51 11.16 -8.04
N VAL A 18 -2.21 11.61 -9.24
CA VAL A 18 -2.05 13.03 -9.54
C VAL A 18 -3.35 13.79 -9.31
N ASN A 19 -4.47 13.25 -9.78
CA ASN A 19 -5.79 13.87 -9.58
C ASN A 19 -6.16 13.95 -8.10
N ALA A 20 -5.87 12.91 -7.33
CA ALA A 20 -6.12 12.93 -5.89
C ALA A 20 -5.29 14.00 -5.18
N ALA A 21 -4.01 14.12 -5.51
CA ALA A 21 -3.14 15.14 -4.95
C ALA A 21 -3.64 16.54 -5.30
N ARG A 22 -4.01 16.78 -6.55
CA ARG A 22 -4.57 18.06 -7.00
C ARG A 22 -5.91 18.38 -6.34
N GLY A 23 -6.69 17.35 -6.04
CA GLY A 23 -7.99 17.49 -5.38
C GLY A 23 -7.93 17.72 -3.88
N GLY A 24 -6.75 17.70 -3.28
CA GLY A 24 -6.56 18.00 -1.87
C GLY A 24 -6.35 16.80 -0.95
N ALA A 25 -6.02 15.62 -1.49
CA ALA A 25 -5.64 14.48 -0.66
C ALA A 25 -4.40 14.82 0.19
N ASP A 26 -4.37 14.33 1.41
CA ASP A 26 -3.22 14.51 2.29
C ASP A 26 -2.16 13.45 2.06
N ARG A 27 -2.56 12.28 1.62
CA ARG A 27 -1.65 11.19 1.27
C ARG A 27 -2.35 10.21 0.33
N ILE A 28 -1.53 9.38 -0.30
CA ILE A 28 -2.00 8.33 -1.23
C ILE A 28 -1.70 6.96 -0.63
N GLU A 29 -2.64 6.04 -0.75
CA GLU A 29 -2.38 4.61 -0.64
C GLU A 29 -2.28 4.07 -2.06
N LEU A 30 -1.07 3.76 -2.50
CA LEU A 30 -0.84 3.25 -3.84
C LEU A 30 -1.04 1.73 -3.87
N CYS A 31 -1.81 1.27 -4.83
CA CYS A 31 -2.12 -0.14 -5.01
C CYS A 31 -2.25 -0.47 -6.50
N SER A 32 -2.58 -1.70 -6.79
CA SER A 32 -3.00 -2.16 -8.11
C SER A 32 -4.32 -2.89 -7.97
N ALA A 33 -4.98 -3.20 -9.08
CA ALA A 33 -6.16 -4.05 -9.12
C ALA A 33 -7.25 -3.66 -8.10
N LEU A 34 -7.62 -2.38 -8.05
CA LEU A 34 -8.67 -1.90 -7.14
C LEU A 34 -9.99 -2.69 -7.24
N PRO A 35 -10.44 -3.15 -8.43
CA PRO A 35 -11.63 -3.99 -8.51
C PRO A 35 -11.56 -5.30 -7.72
N LEU A 36 -10.35 -5.76 -7.41
CA LEU A 36 -10.11 -6.95 -6.58
C LEU A 36 -9.91 -6.59 -5.10
N GLY A 37 -10.15 -5.35 -4.73
CA GLY A 37 -9.92 -4.85 -3.38
C GLY A 37 -8.52 -4.27 -3.16
N GLY A 38 -7.71 -4.24 -4.20
CA GLY A 38 -6.34 -3.73 -4.14
C GLY A 38 -5.29 -4.80 -3.87
N LEU A 39 -4.24 -4.77 -4.66
CA LEU A 39 -3.05 -5.63 -4.53
C LEU A 39 -1.82 -4.75 -4.49
N SER A 40 -0.65 -5.36 -4.21
CA SER A 40 0.62 -4.66 -4.24
C SER A 40 0.84 -3.99 -5.60
N PRO A 41 1.29 -2.73 -5.63
CA PRO A 41 1.56 -2.05 -6.89
C PRO A 41 2.88 -2.48 -7.49
N ASP A 42 3.05 -2.20 -8.77
CA ASP A 42 4.32 -2.32 -9.47
C ASP A 42 5.31 -1.24 -9.01
N GLU A 43 6.59 -1.58 -8.98
CA GLU A 43 7.64 -0.65 -8.55
C GLU A 43 7.78 0.55 -9.47
N ASP A 44 7.68 0.33 -10.79
CA ASP A 44 7.76 1.43 -11.75
C ASP A 44 6.60 2.39 -11.57
N LEU A 45 5.41 1.87 -11.29
CA LEU A 45 4.27 2.71 -10.96
C LEU A 45 4.55 3.58 -9.74
N PHE A 46 5.10 3.00 -8.68
CA PHE A 46 5.47 3.76 -7.49
C PHE A 46 6.46 4.88 -7.82
N CYS A 47 7.52 4.57 -8.56
CA CYS A 47 8.54 5.56 -8.92
C CYS A 47 7.95 6.71 -9.73
N MET A 48 7.08 6.41 -10.70
CA MET A 48 6.43 7.44 -11.50
C MET A 48 5.52 8.33 -10.66
N VAL A 49 4.76 7.74 -9.76
CA VAL A 49 3.90 8.51 -8.84
C VAL A 49 4.76 9.39 -7.94
N ARG A 50 5.83 8.84 -7.37
CA ARG A 50 6.72 9.60 -6.49
C ARG A 50 7.33 10.81 -7.18
N GLU A 51 7.64 10.69 -8.47
CA GLU A 51 8.18 11.80 -9.28
C GLU A 51 7.16 12.92 -9.54
N ARG A 52 5.87 12.61 -9.48
CA ARG A 52 4.80 13.50 -9.91
C ARG A 52 4.08 14.21 -8.78
N ILE A 53 4.15 13.71 -7.55
CA ILE A 53 3.42 14.28 -6.40
C ILE A 53 4.35 14.43 -5.20
N ASP A 54 4.04 15.41 -4.36
CA ASP A 54 4.84 15.73 -3.17
C ASP A 54 4.25 15.21 -1.87
N ILE A 55 2.99 14.80 -1.88
CA ILE A 55 2.34 14.28 -0.68
C ILE A 55 2.84 12.87 -0.36
N PRO A 56 2.71 12.40 0.90
CA PRO A 56 3.14 11.06 1.26
C PRO A 56 2.47 9.97 0.44
N VAL A 57 3.25 8.93 0.09
CA VAL A 57 2.76 7.76 -0.62
C VAL A 57 3.03 6.54 0.24
N ARG A 58 1.96 5.89 0.68
CA ARG A 58 2.00 4.60 1.35
C ARG A 58 1.68 3.52 0.34
N VAL A 59 2.27 2.35 0.50
CA VAL A 59 2.16 1.26 -0.46
C VAL A 59 1.41 0.10 0.16
N LEU A 60 0.38 -0.37 -0.53
CA LEU A 60 -0.33 -1.58 -0.11
C LEU A 60 0.52 -2.80 -0.44
N LEU A 61 0.72 -3.66 0.54
CA LEU A 61 1.36 -4.96 0.35
C LEU A 61 0.32 -6.05 0.54
N ARG A 62 -0.17 -6.56 -0.57
CA ARG A 62 -1.14 -7.66 -0.63
C ARG A 62 -0.81 -8.48 -1.88
N PRO A 63 -0.25 -9.71 -1.70
CA PRO A 63 0.33 -10.44 -2.83
C PRO A 63 -0.71 -11.09 -3.75
N ARG A 64 -1.93 -11.30 -3.26
CA ARG A 64 -3.01 -11.92 -4.02
C ARG A 64 -4.37 -11.52 -3.49
N ALA A 65 -5.39 -11.67 -4.31
CA ALA A 65 -6.78 -11.54 -3.89
C ALA A 65 -7.17 -12.69 -2.94
N GLY A 66 -8.28 -12.54 -2.26
CA GLY A 66 -8.82 -13.53 -1.34
C GLY A 66 -8.52 -13.19 0.11
N ASP A 67 -8.29 -14.20 0.93
CA ASP A 67 -8.09 -14.02 2.36
C ASP A 67 -6.71 -13.44 2.69
N PHE A 68 -6.47 -13.24 3.98
CA PHE A 68 -5.23 -12.71 4.53
C PHE A 68 -4.46 -13.78 5.32
N LEU A 69 -4.72 -15.04 5.03
CA LEU A 69 -3.99 -16.18 5.57
C LEU A 69 -2.86 -16.51 4.60
N TYR A 70 -1.68 -16.01 4.89
CA TYR A 70 -0.52 -16.14 4.01
C TYR A 70 0.37 -17.32 4.44
N ASP A 71 0.80 -18.11 3.46
CA ASP A 71 1.79 -19.16 3.69
C ASP A 71 3.20 -18.56 3.86
N GLU A 72 4.18 -19.42 4.07
CA GLU A 72 5.57 -18.98 4.29
C GLU A 72 6.14 -18.25 3.07
N ASP A 73 5.85 -18.71 1.87
CA ASP A 73 6.33 -18.08 0.64
C ASP A 73 5.69 -16.71 0.43
N GLU A 74 4.40 -16.61 0.70
CA GLU A 74 3.69 -15.33 0.61
C GLU A 74 4.21 -14.33 1.65
N PHE A 75 4.52 -14.79 2.85
CA PHE A 75 5.12 -13.94 3.86
C PHE A 75 6.52 -13.47 3.44
N GLU A 76 7.35 -14.37 2.90
CA GLU A 76 8.66 -13.97 2.37
C GLU A 76 8.52 -12.93 1.26
N LEU A 77 7.55 -13.12 0.36
CA LEU A 77 7.26 -12.14 -0.68
C LEU A 77 6.93 -10.77 -0.11
N LEU A 78 6.08 -10.73 0.92
CA LEU A 78 5.73 -9.48 1.59
C LEU A 78 6.95 -8.82 2.24
N CYS A 79 7.82 -9.60 2.87
CA CYS A 79 9.05 -9.08 3.45
C CYS A 79 9.96 -8.45 2.39
N ARG A 80 10.10 -9.09 1.25
CA ARG A 80 10.91 -8.57 0.13
C ARG A 80 10.31 -7.30 -0.44
N GLN A 81 8.99 -7.26 -0.62
CA GLN A 81 8.30 -6.07 -1.10
C GLN A 81 8.45 -4.91 -0.12
N ALA A 82 8.26 -5.16 1.18
CA ALA A 82 8.42 -4.13 2.20
C ALA A 82 9.82 -3.51 2.17
N SER A 83 10.85 -4.34 2.10
CA SER A 83 12.24 -3.89 2.03
C SER A 83 12.48 -3.06 0.76
N ARG A 84 11.97 -3.52 -0.37
CA ARG A 84 12.19 -2.86 -1.65
C ARG A 84 11.50 -1.51 -1.73
N PHE A 85 10.23 -1.41 -1.34
CA PHE A 85 9.53 -0.14 -1.34
C PHE A 85 10.11 0.84 -0.32
N ALA A 86 10.56 0.36 0.83
CA ALA A 86 11.26 1.21 1.78
C ALA A 86 12.52 1.80 1.16
N GLY A 87 13.29 1.00 0.44
CA GLY A 87 14.49 1.45 -0.27
C GLY A 87 14.19 2.43 -1.39
N LEU A 88 13.00 2.36 -2.00
CA LEU A 88 12.57 3.29 -3.04
C LEU A 88 11.99 4.59 -2.49
N GLY A 89 11.84 4.70 -1.18
CA GLY A 89 11.38 5.93 -0.53
C GLY A 89 9.88 5.98 -0.23
N ALA A 90 9.22 4.83 -0.10
CA ALA A 90 7.83 4.82 0.36
C ALA A 90 7.73 5.39 1.77
N ASP A 91 6.70 6.18 2.02
CA ASP A 91 6.47 6.82 3.32
C ASP A 91 5.89 5.87 4.36
N GLY A 92 5.42 4.72 3.92
CA GLY A 92 4.88 3.68 4.78
C GLY A 92 4.34 2.52 3.95
N ILE A 93 3.97 1.47 4.64
CA ILE A 93 3.33 0.30 4.03
C ILE A 93 1.98 0.06 4.70
N VAL A 94 1.05 -0.52 3.95
CA VAL A 94 -0.27 -0.92 4.44
C VAL A 94 -0.32 -2.44 4.34
N ILE A 95 -0.50 -3.10 5.47
CA ILE A 95 -0.46 -4.56 5.57
C ILE A 95 -1.61 -5.08 6.43
N GLY A 96 -1.94 -6.35 6.25
CA GLY A 96 -2.85 -7.07 7.12
C GLY A 96 -2.60 -8.56 6.97
N MET A 97 -2.44 -9.26 8.09
CA MET A 97 -2.28 -10.71 8.12
C MET A 97 -3.10 -11.28 9.24
N LEU A 98 -3.70 -12.44 8.98
CA LEU A 98 -4.52 -13.12 9.97
C LEU A 98 -3.91 -14.47 10.35
N ASN A 99 -4.21 -14.89 11.56
CA ASN A 99 -4.01 -16.27 12.02
C ASN A 99 -5.20 -17.14 11.56
N PRO A 100 -5.05 -18.47 11.52
CA PRO A 100 -6.14 -19.35 11.11
C PRO A 100 -7.44 -19.18 11.93
N ASP A 101 -7.35 -18.68 13.16
CA ASP A 101 -8.51 -18.41 14.01
C ASP A 101 -9.18 -17.06 13.75
N GLY A 102 -8.66 -16.28 12.80
CA GLY A 102 -9.21 -14.98 12.45
C GLY A 102 -8.67 -13.80 13.26
N THR A 103 -7.76 -14.04 14.21
CA THR A 103 -7.08 -12.95 14.92
C THR A 103 -5.95 -12.38 14.10
N LEU A 104 -5.49 -11.18 14.45
CA LEU A 104 -4.36 -10.54 13.77
C LEU A 104 -3.06 -11.28 14.06
N ASP A 105 -2.29 -11.56 13.02
CA ASP A 105 -0.93 -12.09 13.14
C ASP A 105 0.04 -10.96 13.47
N ALA A 106 -0.02 -10.50 14.71
CA ALA A 106 0.77 -9.36 15.16
C ALA A 106 2.28 -9.64 15.10
N GLU A 107 2.70 -10.88 15.31
CA GLU A 107 4.11 -11.26 15.27
C GLU A 107 4.70 -11.06 13.88
N ARG A 108 4.05 -11.60 12.84
CA ARG A 108 4.53 -11.44 11.46
C ARG A 108 4.40 -10.00 10.98
N MET A 109 3.30 -9.32 11.33
CA MET A 109 3.13 -7.91 10.95
C MET A 109 4.21 -7.03 11.56
N SER A 110 4.62 -7.31 12.80
CA SER A 110 5.69 -6.55 13.46
C SER A 110 7.06 -6.81 12.84
N ALA A 111 7.25 -7.93 12.15
CA ALA A 111 8.51 -8.29 11.51
C ALA A 111 8.74 -7.52 10.20
N LEU A 112 7.72 -6.93 9.63
CA LEU A 112 7.83 -6.12 8.41
C LEU A 112 8.28 -4.66 8.74
#